data_95ccc67e66c33d928e503badc2300375
#
_entry.id   95ccc67e66c33d928e503badc2300375
#
_cell.length_a   1.000
_cell.length_b   1.000
_cell.length_c   1.000
_cell.angle_alpha   90.00
_cell.angle_beta   90.00
_cell.angle_gamma   90.00
#
_symmetry.space_group_name_H-M   'P 1'
#
loop_
_entity.id
_entity.type
_entity.pdbx_description
1 polymer ?
#
loop_
_entity_poly.entity_id
_entity_poly.type
_entity_poly.pdbx_seq_one_letter_code
_entity_poly.pdbx_strand_id
1 'polypeptide(L)'
;MSSCKPVVVITLLLSMQRLYAADWYVSPDGAATNAGTRQSPWDIGSALGGREEIKAGDTICLLERTYRRRPNELFDVRLKGLADQPIHVRPAPGQRARIDGGLAVQSPSSHVWIHDLEIFVSEPLPDKPVSAGSSPADLKRPWGGLHMHGGTGCKYINLVIHNCNQGISCWKDEIDPEVYGCIIYDNGWVGVDRGHGHCIYTQNDEGVKTISNCIMTCPFDGSYTLHAYGSERAYVNNYLVTDNICYGKGPFLIGGGRPSHGIRVYRNYLHGVGMRIGYSAPYNEDCDVRENVIVNGRLEIANYRKAVQQDNVVLAGNAARPMGAKSILLPNKYDPNRLYLAVYNWGKADTVDVKTGGLLRDGDTVELLDPRNVFGDPVARATCRGDTIRIPVQGEFAAYVLRVSRK
;
A
#
# COMPACT_ATOMS: atom_id res chain seq x y z
N MET A 1 -61.35 -51.15 -13.89
CA MET A 1 -60.12 -50.95 -13.13
C MET A 1 -59.36 -49.78 -13.76
N SER A 2 -59.52 -48.61 -13.20
CA SER A 2 -58.91 -47.39 -13.73
C SER A 2 -57.56 -47.20 -13.07
N SER A 3 -56.49 -47.21 -13.88
CA SER A 3 -55.10 -47.00 -13.44
C SER A 3 -54.82 -45.51 -13.32
N CYS A 4 -54.67 -45.00 -12.08
CA CYS A 4 -54.26 -43.62 -11.79
C CYS A 4 -52.75 -43.60 -11.83
N LYS A 5 -52.15 -42.91 -12.80
CA LYS A 5 -50.68 -42.64 -12.85
C LYS A 5 -50.36 -41.44 -11.97
N PRO A 6 -49.28 -41.48 -11.11
CA PRO A 6 -48.92 -40.35 -10.32
C PRO A 6 -48.23 -39.26 -11.21
N VAL A 7 -48.70 -38.04 -11.08
CA VAL A 7 -48.05 -36.85 -11.66
C VAL A 7 -46.92 -36.41 -10.69
N VAL A 8 -45.68 -36.57 -11.13
CA VAL A 8 -44.50 -36.03 -10.40
C VAL A 8 -44.36 -34.57 -10.78
N VAL A 9 -44.67 -33.68 -9.87
CA VAL A 9 -44.39 -32.25 -9.99
C VAL A 9 -42.93 -32.01 -9.60
N ILE A 10 -42.05 -31.80 -10.58
CA ILE A 10 -40.67 -31.35 -10.36
C ILE A 10 -40.73 -29.84 -10.17
N THR A 11 -40.61 -29.40 -8.92
CA THR A 11 -40.43 -27.97 -8.60
C THR A 11 -38.98 -27.58 -8.92
N LEU A 12 -38.75 -26.96 -10.06
CA LEU A 12 -37.49 -26.31 -10.38
C LEU A 12 -37.35 -25.06 -9.49
N LEU A 13 -36.54 -25.15 -8.45
CA LEU A 13 -36.04 -24.00 -7.74
C LEU A 13 -35.02 -23.28 -8.65
N LEU A 14 -35.49 -22.34 -9.47
CA LEU A 14 -34.64 -21.37 -10.14
C LEU A 14 -34.01 -20.49 -9.04
N SER A 15 -32.74 -20.71 -8.74
CA SER A 15 -31.94 -19.73 -8.01
C SER A 15 -31.93 -18.45 -8.85
N MET A 16 -32.68 -17.43 -8.44
CA MET A 16 -32.56 -16.10 -9.00
C MET A 16 -31.10 -15.64 -8.78
N GLN A 17 -30.26 -15.76 -9.81
CA GLN A 17 -28.98 -15.10 -9.81
C GLN A 17 -29.25 -13.59 -9.71
N ARG A 18 -28.66 -12.92 -8.71
CA ARG A 18 -28.72 -11.47 -8.63
C ARG A 18 -28.13 -10.88 -9.92
N LEU A 19 -28.91 -10.04 -10.58
CA LEU A 19 -28.50 -9.32 -11.78
C LEU A 19 -27.63 -8.11 -11.49
N TYR A 20 -27.47 -7.70 -10.22
CA TYR A 20 -26.76 -6.50 -9.80
C TYR A 20 -25.85 -6.78 -8.60
N ALA A 21 -24.68 -6.09 -8.59
CA ALA A 21 -23.79 -6.03 -7.44
C ALA A 21 -24.51 -5.45 -6.21
N ALA A 22 -24.23 -6.00 -5.03
CA ALA A 22 -24.83 -5.55 -3.79
C ALA A 22 -23.83 -4.80 -2.92
N ASP A 23 -24.34 -3.86 -2.12
CA ASP A 23 -23.59 -3.23 -1.02
C ASP A 23 -23.97 -3.92 0.29
N TRP A 24 -22.96 -4.46 0.97
CA TRP A 24 -23.03 -5.07 2.29
C TRP A 24 -22.42 -4.16 3.33
N TYR A 25 -23.08 -3.98 4.45
CA TYR A 25 -22.62 -3.06 5.48
C TYR A 25 -22.07 -3.80 6.69
N VAL A 26 -20.98 -3.26 7.22
CA VAL A 26 -20.22 -3.83 8.34
C VAL A 26 -20.03 -2.77 9.41
N SER A 27 -20.17 -3.16 10.68
CA SER A 27 -19.94 -2.32 11.85
C SER A 27 -19.22 -3.09 12.95
N PRO A 28 -18.40 -2.45 13.81
CA PRO A 28 -17.85 -3.09 15.01
C PRO A 28 -18.92 -3.64 15.94
N ASP A 29 -20.11 -3.01 15.96
CA ASP A 29 -21.26 -3.43 16.75
C ASP A 29 -22.20 -4.38 15.98
N GLY A 30 -21.79 -4.82 14.79
CA GLY A 30 -22.53 -5.74 13.94
C GLY A 30 -22.48 -7.18 14.44
N ALA A 31 -23.31 -8.03 13.87
CA ALA A 31 -23.35 -9.44 14.22
C ALA A 31 -23.47 -10.33 12.98
N ALA A 32 -22.91 -11.54 13.01
CA ALA A 32 -22.99 -12.52 11.93
C ALA A 32 -24.43 -12.86 11.54
N THR A 33 -25.35 -12.81 12.46
CA THR A 33 -26.79 -13.11 12.27
C THR A 33 -27.60 -11.96 11.68
N ASN A 34 -27.01 -10.78 11.55
CA ASN A 34 -27.67 -9.62 10.95
C ASN A 34 -27.85 -9.77 9.43
N ALA A 35 -28.62 -8.88 8.83
CA ALA A 35 -28.96 -8.94 7.40
C ALA A 35 -27.87 -8.35 6.48
N GLY A 36 -26.81 -7.74 7.00
CA GLY A 36 -25.78 -7.05 6.21
C GLY A 36 -26.24 -5.74 5.59
N THR A 37 -27.37 -5.21 6.01
CA THR A 37 -27.87 -3.89 5.58
C THR A 37 -27.26 -2.77 6.44
N ARG A 38 -27.39 -1.51 6.01
CA ARG A 38 -26.91 -0.37 6.79
C ARG A 38 -27.53 -0.26 8.18
N GLN A 39 -28.78 -0.68 8.35
CA GLN A 39 -29.52 -0.67 9.62
C GLN A 39 -29.25 -1.91 10.48
N SER A 40 -28.83 -3.01 9.86
CA SER A 40 -28.53 -4.30 10.51
C SER A 40 -27.22 -4.87 9.95
N PRO A 41 -26.06 -4.21 10.24
CA PRO A 41 -24.77 -4.55 9.65
C PRO A 41 -24.19 -5.84 10.21
N TRP A 42 -23.36 -6.50 9.43
CA TRP A 42 -22.55 -7.63 9.89
C TRP A 42 -21.38 -7.18 10.76
N ASP A 43 -20.80 -8.10 11.53
CA ASP A 43 -19.46 -7.95 12.07
C ASP A 43 -18.39 -8.14 10.97
N ILE A 44 -17.20 -7.57 11.19
CA ILE A 44 -16.13 -7.58 10.19
C ILE A 44 -15.58 -9.00 9.93
N GLY A 45 -15.46 -9.83 10.97
CA GLY A 45 -14.93 -11.19 10.83
C GLY A 45 -15.81 -12.05 9.95
N SER A 46 -17.13 -11.99 10.15
CA SER A 46 -18.11 -12.68 9.32
C SER A 46 -18.09 -12.19 7.87
N ALA A 47 -18.07 -10.87 7.67
CA ALA A 47 -18.11 -10.28 6.34
C ALA A 47 -16.85 -10.61 5.51
N LEU A 48 -15.66 -10.51 6.09
CA LEU A 48 -14.41 -10.77 5.38
C LEU A 48 -14.08 -12.26 5.28
N GLY A 49 -14.66 -13.10 6.14
CA GLY A 49 -14.39 -14.54 6.21
C GLY A 49 -14.94 -15.36 5.04
N GLY A 50 -15.68 -14.77 4.11
CA GLY A 50 -16.17 -15.44 2.92
C GLY A 50 -17.60 -15.97 3.06
N ARG A 51 -18.56 -15.10 3.42
CA ARG A 51 -19.99 -15.45 3.48
C ARG A 51 -20.53 -15.83 2.12
N GLU A 52 -21.44 -16.81 2.09
CA GLU A 52 -22.07 -17.29 0.86
C GLU A 52 -22.93 -16.23 0.16
N GLU A 53 -23.46 -15.26 0.92
CA GLU A 53 -24.27 -14.16 0.36
C GLU A 53 -23.45 -13.20 -0.49
N ILE A 54 -22.14 -13.06 -0.24
CA ILE A 54 -21.24 -12.17 -0.97
C ILE A 54 -20.85 -12.83 -2.29
N LYS A 55 -21.07 -12.12 -3.39
CA LYS A 55 -20.78 -12.58 -4.76
C LYS A 55 -19.73 -11.67 -5.43
N ALA A 56 -19.15 -12.17 -6.50
CA ALA A 56 -18.30 -11.37 -7.37
C ALA A 56 -19.02 -10.09 -7.81
N GLY A 57 -18.32 -8.96 -7.76
CA GLY A 57 -18.85 -7.64 -8.04
C GLY A 57 -19.42 -6.89 -6.82
N ASP A 58 -19.68 -7.56 -5.71
CA ASP A 58 -20.25 -6.94 -4.51
C ASP A 58 -19.27 -5.99 -3.82
N THR A 59 -19.81 -5.06 -3.02
CA THR A 59 -19.04 -4.15 -2.17
C THR A 59 -19.34 -4.42 -0.70
N ILE A 60 -18.29 -4.55 0.11
CA ILE A 60 -18.36 -4.58 1.58
C ILE A 60 -18.02 -3.17 2.07
N CYS A 61 -19.02 -2.46 2.59
CA CYS A 61 -18.97 -1.09 3.07
C CYS A 61 -18.75 -1.06 4.59
N LEU A 62 -17.56 -0.68 5.03
CA LEU A 62 -17.25 -0.52 6.45
C LEU A 62 -17.80 0.84 6.92
N LEU A 63 -18.70 0.83 7.90
CA LEU A 63 -19.21 2.06 8.53
C LEU A 63 -18.10 2.76 9.33
N GLU A 64 -18.23 4.09 9.47
CA GLU A 64 -17.26 4.92 10.17
C GLU A 64 -17.10 4.52 11.64
N ARG A 65 -16.03 3.81 11.93
CA ARG A 65 -15.65 3.37 13.27
C ARG A 65 -14.22 2.81 13.27
N THR A 66 -13.73 2.46 14.48
CA THR A 66 -12.54 1.66 14.67
C THR A 66 -12.92 0.20 14.89
N TYR A 67 -12.47 -0.66 13.99
CA TYR A 67 -12.62 -2.11 14.06
C TYR A 67 -11.41 -2.67 14.80
N ARG A 68 -11.61 -3.00 16.06
CA ARG A 68 -10.54 -3.56 16.90
C ARG A 68 -10.59 -5.07 16.88
N ARG A 69 -9.48 -5.68 16.49
CA ARG A 69 -9.30 -7.13 16.60
C ARG A 69 -9.30 -7.60 18.06
N ARG A 70 -9.52 -8.88 18.30
CA ARG A 70 -9.24 -9.52 19.57
C ARG A 70 -7.72 -9.65 19.76
N PRO A 71 -7.22 -9.78 21.01
CA PRO A 71 -5.81 -10.03 21.26
C PRO A 71 -5.29 -11.22 20.45
N ASN A 72 -4.13 -11.05 19.80
CA ASN A 72 -3.45 -12.08 18.97
C ASN A 72 -4.22 -12.56 17.73
N GLU A 73 -5.26 -11.86 17.29
CA GLU A 73 -5.98 -12.14 16.06
C GLU A 73 -5.73 -11.07 15.01
N LEU A 74 -5.88 -11.43 13.74
CA LEU A 74 -6.02 -10.53 12.60
C LEU A 74 -7.41 -10.76 11.99
N PHE A 75 -7.92 -9.81 11.24
CA PHE A 75 -9.11 -10.04 10.46
C PHE A 75 -8.74 -10.78 9.16
N ASP A 76 -9.13 -12.04 9.06
CA ASP A 76 -8.92 -12.84 7.87
C ASP A 76 -9.83 -12.41 6.72
N VAL A 77 -9.26 -12.25 5.53
CA VAL A 77 -9.96 -11.99 4.29
C VAL A 77 -9.91 -13.26 3.44
N ARG A 78 -11.09 -13.81 3.11
CA ARG A 78 -11.26 -15.05 2.34
C ARG A 78 -12.37 -14.90 1.29
N LEU A 79 -12.27 -13.84 0.50
CA LEU A 79 -13.28 -13.44 -0.49
C LEU A 79 -12.87 -13.87 -1.90
N LYS A 80 -13.85 -14.16 -2.75
CA LYS A 80 -13.62 -14.64 -4.12
C LYS A 80 -14.39 -13.78 -5.13
N GLY A 81 -13.71 -12.76 -5.64
CA GLY A 81 -14.16 -12.01 -6.81
C GLY A 81 -13.69 -12.66 -8.12
N LEU A 82 -14.03 -12.04 -9.23
CA LEU A 82 -13.58 -12.35 -10.58
C LEU A 82 -12.80 -11.16 -11.16
N ALA A 83 -11.98 -11.39 -12.17
CA ALA A 83 -11.13 -10.36 -12.77
C ALA A 83 -11.91 -9.15 -13.30
N ASP A 84 -13.09 -9.42 -13.88
CA ASP A 84 -14.03 -8.41 -14.39
C ASP A 84 -15.12 -8.00 -13.39
N GLN A 85 -15.23 -8.70 -12.26
CA GLN A 85 -16.19 -8.46 -11.18
C GLN A 85 -15.50 -8.62 -9.81
N PRO A 86 -14.54 -7.73 -9.46
CA PRO A 86 -13.84 -7.81 -8.18
C PRO A 86 -14.81 -7.54 -7.02
N ILE A 87 -14.53 -8.13 -5.86
CA ILE A 87 -15.18 -7.74 -4.61
C ILE A 87 -14.45 -6.53 -4.04
N HIS A 88 -15.19 -5.48 -3.72
CA HIS A 88 -14.64 -4.28 -3.11
C HIS A 88 -14.81 -4.29 -1.59
N VAL A 89 -13.74 -3.96 -0.84
CA VAL A 89 -13.77 -3.75 0.60
C VAL A 89 -13.30 -2.31 0.85
N ARG A 90 -14.17 -1.45 1.36
CA ARG A 90 -13.86 -0.03 1.53
C ARG A 90 -14.74 0.64 2.60
N PRO A 91 -14.37 1.82 3.08
CA PRO A 91 -15.28 2.62 3.88
C PRO A 91 -16.60 2.89 3.13
N ALA A 92 -17.70 2.99 3.86
CA ALA A 92 -18.94 3.50 3.28
C ALA A 92 -18.72 4.92 2.72
N PRO A 93 -19.43 5.32 1.66
CA PRO A 93 -19.22 6.62 1.00
C PRO A 93 -19.22 7.80 1.99
N GLY A 94 -18.17 8.64 1.91
CA GLY A 94 -17.98 9.80 2.79
C GLY A 94 -17.55 9.48 4.23
N GLN A 95 -17.24 8.22 4.53
CA GLN A 95 -16.86 7.78 5.87
C GLN A 95 -15.39 7.35 5.94
N ARG A 96 -14.85 7.27 7.18
CA ARG A 96 -13.50 6.77 7.48
C ARG A 96 -13.60 5.54 8.35
N ALA A 97 -13.12 4.40 7.84
CA ALA A 97 -13.03 3.15 8.58
C ALA A 97 -11.58 2.87 8.97
N ARG A 98 -11.37 2.50 10.24
CA ARG A 98 -10.05 2.25 10.82
C ARG A 98 -9.94 0.82 11.34
N ILE A 99 -8.87 0.14 10.99
CA ILE A 99 -8.56 -1.23 11.44
C ILE A 99 -7.45 -1.13 12.50
N ASP A 100 -7.80 -1.35 13.76
CA ASP A 100 -6.83 -1.42 14.85
C ASP A 100 -6.35 -2.86 15.03
N GLY A 101 -5.17 -3.13 14.51
CA GLY A 101 -4.56 -4.43 14.40
C GLY A 101 -4.09 -4.70 12.99
N GLY A 102 -4.80 -5.49 12.20
CA GLY A 102 -4.40 -5.77 10.84
C GLY A 102 -5.37 -6.66 10.08
N LEU A 103 -5.12 -6.76 8.79
CA LEU A 103 -5.81 -7.65 7.87
C LEU A 103 -4.87 -8.76 7.40
N ALA A 104 -5.37 -9.98 7.28
CA ALA A 104 -4.64 -11.09 6.72
C ALA A 104 -5.41 -11.65 5.51
N VAL A 105 -4.89 -11.41 4.30
CA VAL A 105 -5.46 -11.98 3.08
C VAL A 105 -4.96 -13.40 2.94
N GLN A 106 -5.87 -14.35 2.94
CA GLN A 106 -5.60 -15.78 2.97
C GLN A 106 -6.08 -16.45 1.68
N SER A 107 -5.42 -17.54 1.31
CA SER A 107 -5.96 -18.45 0.30
C SER A 107 -7.36 -18.96 0.76
N PRO A 108 -8.34 -19.03 -0.13
CA PRO A 108 -8.28 -18.86 -1.57
C PRO A 108 -8.83 -17.51 -2.08
N SER A 109 -8.45 -16.40 -1.49
CA SER A 109 -8.88 -15.08 -1.95
C SER A 109 -8.52 -14.83 -3.42
N SER A 110 -9.40 -14.16 -4.16
CA SER A 110 -9.13 -13.77 -5.54
C SER A 110 -9.85 -12.47 -5.90
N HIS A 111 -9.17 -11.59 -6.64
CA HIS A 111 -9.74 -10.35 -7.16
C HIS A 111 -10.52 -9.55 -6.10
N VAL A 112 -9.90 -9.39 -4.93
CA VAL A 112 -10.40 -8.56 -3.83
C VAL A 112 -9.68 -7.22 -3.88
N TRP A 113 -10.42 -6.13 -3.97
CA TRP A 113 -9.88 -4.78 -3.97
C TRP A 113 -10.17 -4.11 -2.64
N ILE A 114 -9.13 -3.89 -1.83
CA ILE A 114 -9.23 -3.23 -0.52
C ILE A 114 -8.82 -1.78 -0.70
N HIS A 115 -9.73 -0.84 -0.37
CA HIS A 115 -9.57 0.58 -0.65
C HIS A 115 -9.63 1.44 0.61
N ASP A 116 -8.87 2.53 0.64
CA ASP A 116 -9.06 3.72 1.48
C ASP A 116 -9.22 3.45 2.99
N LEU A 117 -8.74 2.29 3.47
CA LEU A 117 -8.75 1.96 4.89
C LEU A 117 -7.51 2.53 5.58
N GLU A 118 -7.68 2.90 6.84
CA GLU A 118 -6.57 3.15 7.76
C GLU A 118 -6.31 1.89 8.57
N ILE A 119 -5.05 1.42 8.58
CA ILE A 119 -4.61 0.23 9.32
C ILE A 119 -3.51 0.66 10.28
N PHE A 120 -3.69 0.40 11.55
CA PHE A 120 -2.74 0.82 12.58
C PHE A 120 -2.78 -0.10 13.80
N VAL A 121 -1.86 0.11 14.72
CA VAL A 121 -1.84 -0.53 16.04
C VAL A 121 -1.84 0.58 17.09
N SER A 122 -2.85 0.60 17.94
CA SER A 122 -3.01 1.63 18.96
C SER A 122 -2.11 1.42 20.18
N GLU A 123 -1.62 0.20 20.43
CA GLU A 123 -0.68 -0.07 21.50
C GLU A 123 0.66 0.63 21.22
N PRO A 124 1.23 1.34 22.22
CA PRO A 124 2.46 2.10 22.05
C PRO A 124 3.66 1.18 21.73
N LEU A 125 4.67 1.77 21.11
CA LEU A 125 5.99 1.12 21.00
C LEU A 125 6.62 0.96 22.40
N PRO A 126 7.46 -0.06 22.61
CA PRO A 126 8.25 -0.18 23.82
C PRO A 126 9.13 1.06 24.07
N ASP A 127 9.19 1.53 25.32
CA ASP A 127 10.00 2.69 25.71
C ASP A 127 11.51 2.41 25.61
N LYS A 128 11.90 1.14 25.58
CA LYS A 128 13.30 0.68 25.49
C LYS A 128 13.45 -0.30 24.34
N PRO A 129 14.68 -0.39 23.75
CA PRO A 129 14.97 -1.43 22.77
C PRO A 129 14.65 -2.82 23.32
N VAL A 130 13.97 -3.63 22.52
CA VAL A 130 13.65 -5.03 22.82
C VAL A 130 14.82 -5.95 22.42
N SER A 131 14.75 -7.21 22.78
CA SER A 131 15.76 -8.22 22.44
C SER A 131 16.03 -8.28 20.94
N ALA A 132 17.23 -8.72 20.58
CA ALA A 132 17.63 -8.88 19.18
C ALA A 132 16.73 -9.86 18.40
N GLY A 133 16.65 -9.65 17.09
CA GLY A 133 15.96 -10.52 16.16
C GLY A 133 14.62 -10.01 15.66
N SER A 134 14.09 -10.70 14.66
CA SER A 134 12.88 -10.28 13.93
C SER A 134 11.55 -10.62 14.62
N SER A 135 11.58 -11.37 15.73
CA SER A 135 10.39 -11.77 16.51
C SER A 135 10.73 -11.90 17.97
N PRO A 136 11.17 -10.83 18.65
CA PRO A 136 11.61 -10.91 20.04
C PRO A 136 10.43 -11.16 20.98
N ALA A 137 10.61 -12.05 21.96
CA ALA A 137 9.57 -12.46 22.91
C ALA A 137 9.11 -11.34 23.85
N ASP A 138 9.93 -10.32 24.03
CA ASP A 138 9.67 -9.14 24.85
C ASP A 138 8.97 -8.00 24.08
N LEU A 139 8.74 -8.13 22.79
CA LEU A 139 7.90 -7.24 22.01
C LEU A 139 6.42 -7.49 22.33
N LYS A 140 5.95 -6.91 23.42
CA LYS A 140 4.60 -7.12 23.97
C LYS A 140 3.54 -6.26 23.26
N ARG A 141 3.46 -6.32 21.95
CA ARG A 141 2.43 -5.61 21.17
C ARG A 141 2.00 -6.43 19.96
N PRO A 142 0.78 -6.16 19.45
CA PRO A 142 0.27 -6.79 18.24
C PRO A 142 1.15 -6.56 17.04
N TRP A 143 1.21 -7.55 16.14
CA TRP A 143 1.99 -7.42 14.93
C TRP A 143 1.45 -6.32 14.01
N GLY A 144 0.15 -6.36 13.73
CA GLY A 144 -0.57 -5.36 12.92
C GLY A 144 -0.14 -5.31 11.45
N GLY A 145 -0.80 -4.42 10.71
CA GLY A 145 -0.50 -4.18 9.30
C GLY A 145 -1.30 -5.04 8.33
N LEU A 146 -0.85 -5.09 7.08
CA LEU A 146 -1.46 -5.88 6.02
C LEU A 146 -0.59 -7.09 5.69
N HIS A 147 -1.14 -8.28 5.89
CA HIS A 147 -0.47 -9.55 5.64
C HIS A 147 -1.13 -10.23 4.44
N MET A 148 -0.37 -10.48 3.39
CA MET A 148 -0.82 -11.12 2.15
C MET A 148 -0.17 -12.50 2.10
N HIS A 149 -0.89 -13.51 2.60
CA HIS A 149 -0.40 -14.90 2.69
C HIS A 149 -0.74 -15.72 1.46
N GLY A 150 -1.75 -15.31 0.68
CA GLY A 150 -2.12 -15.98 -0.55
C GLY A 150 -3.43 -15.43 -1.13
N GLY A 151 -3.34 -14.97 -2.35
CA GLY A 151 -4.44 -14.44 -3.14
C GLY A 151 -4.03 -14.36 -4.61
N THR A 152 -4.97 -14.07 -5.50
CA THR A 152 -4.68 -13.88 -6.92
C THR A 152 -5.38 -12.65 -7.44
N GLY A 153 -4.62 -11.74 -8.07
CA GLY A 153 -5.16 -10.52 -8.69
C GLY A 153 -5.79 -9.54 -7.69
N CYS A 154 -5.40 -9.60 -6.41
CA CYS A 154 -5.90 -8.70 -5.39
C CYS A 154 -5.26 -7.31 -5.51
N LYS A 155 -5.99 -6.27 -5.09
CA LYS A 155 -5.48 -4.90 -5.10
C LYS A 155 -5.66 -4.21 -3.75
N TYR A 156 -4.65 -3.46 -3.39
CA TYR A 156 -4.53 -2.74 -2.12
C TYR A 156 -4.31 -1.26 -2.45
N ILE A 157 -5.40 -0.49 -2.37
CA ILE A 157 -5.50 0.81 -3.02
C ILE A 157 -5.65 1.91 -1.97
N ASN A 158 -4.78 2.92 -2.01
CA ASN A 158 -4.89 4.12 -1.17
C ASN A 158 -4.97 3.85 0.34
N LEU A 159 -4.40 2.76 0.82
CA LEU A 159 -4.38 2.43 2.25
C LEU A 159 -3.43 3.36 2.99
N VAL A 160 -3.78 3.70 4.23
CA VAL A 160 -2.90 4.41 5.16
C VAL A 160 -2.50 3.43 6.25
N ILE A 161 -1.20 3.05 6.31
CA ILE A 161 -0.73 1.98 7.19
C ILE A 161 0.39 2.52 8.08
N HIS A 162 0.17 2.53 9.39
CA HIS A 162 1.13 3.14 10.32
C HIS A 162 1.12 2.51 11.71
N ASN A 163 2.19 2.76 12.46
CA ASN A 163 2.35 2.30 13.84
C ASN A 163 2.20 0.77 14.02
N CYS A 164 2.40 -0.02 12.98
CA CYS A 164 2.41 -1.47 13.03
C CYS A 164 3.83 -2.00 13.26
N ASN A 165 3.98 -3.25 13.72
CA ASN A 165 5.31 -3.86 13.75
C ASN A 165 5.85 -4.12 12.33
N GLN A 166 4.93 -4.35 11.39
CA GLN A 166 5.24 -4.48 9.98
C GLN A 166 4.12 -3.78 9.18
N GLY A 167 4.44 -2.88 8.26
CA GLY A 167 3.42 -2.21 7.46
C GLY A 167 2.71 -3.18 6.54
N ILE A 168 3.41 -3.69 5.55
CA ILE A 168 2.93 -4.73 4.62
C ILE A 168 3.88 -5.92 4.65
N SER A 169 3.33 -7.14 4.75
CA SER A 169 4.02 -8.40 4.49
C SER A 169 3.35 -9.08 3.31
N CYS A 170 4.04 -9.21 2.18
CA CYS A 170 3.49 -9.79 0.96
C CYS A 170 4.31 -11.01 0.54
N TRP A 171 3.77 -12.19 0.78
CA TRP A 171 4.46 -13.45 0.56
C TRP A 171 4.35 -13.94 -0.88
N LYS A 172 5.12 -14.96 -1.25
CA LYS A 172 5.22 -15.47 -2.62
C LYS A 172 3.90 -16.01 -3.18
N ASP A 173 3.03 -16.52 -2.31
CA ASP A 173 1.76 -17.14 -2.70
C ASP A 173 0.64 -16.10 -2.99
N GLU A 174 0.94 -14.82 -2.83
CA GLU A 174 0.10 -13.72 -3.34
C GLU A 174 0.50 -13.42 -4.78
N ILE A 175 -0.30 -13.86 -5.75
CA ILE A 175 0.01 -13.82 -7.18
C ILE A 175 -0.63 -12.60 -7.84
N ASP A 176 0.14 -11.88 -8.65
CA ASP A 176 -0.27 -10.66 -9.36
C ASP A 176 -0.94 -9.58 -8.49
N PRO A 177 -0.44 -9.29 -7.27
CA PRO A 177 -1.01 -8.22 -6.47
C PRO A 177 -0.60 -6.85 -6.98
N GLU A 178 -1.48 -5.88 -6.76
CA GLU A 178 -1.17 -4.47 -6.94
C GLU A 178 -1.28 -3.71 -5.61
N VAL A 179 -0.16 -3.18 -5.11
CA VAL A 179 -0.11 -2.20 -4.02
C VAL A 179 0.01 -0.82 -4.64
N TYR A 180 -1.05 -0.01 -4.58
CA TYR A 180 -1.14 1.26 -5.28
C TYR A 180 -1.59 2.41 -4.39
N GLY A 181 -0.89 3.53 -4.44
CA GLY A 181 -1.31 4.77 -3.79
C GLY A 181 -1.33 4.70 -2.27
N CYS A 182 -0.66 3.71 -1.66
CA CYS A 182 -0.63 3.53 -0.21
C CYS A 182 0.34 4.52 0.45
N ILE A 183 -0.01 4.97 1.65
CA ILE A 183 0.84 5.80 2.50
C ILE A 183 1.24 4.96 3.70
N ILE A 184 2.55 4.69 3.84
CA ILE A 184 3.07 3.71 4.79
C ILE A 184 4.18 4.36 5.60
N TYR A 185 3.94 4.55 6.91
CA TYR A 185 4.87 5.30 7.76
C TYR A 185 4.90 4.80 9.20
N ASP A 186 5.96 5.12 9.92
CA ASP A 186 6.14 4.86 11.35
C ASP A 186 5.88 3.39 11.75
N ASN A 187 6.19 2.45 10.86
CA ASN A 187 6.10 1.02 11.14
C ASN A 187 7.45 0.49 11.62
N GLY A 188 7.41 -0.48 12.53
CA GLY A 188 8.60 -1.13 13.07
C GLY A 188 8.82 -0.87 14.56
N TRP A 189 9.98 -1.26 15.06
CA TRP A 189 10.43 -1.08 16.44
C TRP A 189 11.95 -1.03 16.52
N VAL A 190 12.50 -0.67 17.68
CA VAL A 190 13.93 -0.67 17.94
C VAL A 190 14.30 -1.91 18.75
N GLY A 191 15.19 -2.76 18.21
CA GLY A 191 15.88 -3.82 18.93
C GLY A 191 17.25 -3.38 19.43
N VAL A 192 17.85 -4.13 20.34
CA VAL A 192 19.21 -3.86 20.83
C VAL A 192 20.26 -4.02 19.73
N ASP A 193 19.95 -4.74 18.66
CA ASP A 193 20.83 -4.95 17.49
C ASP A 193 20.61 -3.92 16.38
N ARG A 194 19.38 -3.50 16.11
CA ARG A 194 19.00 -2.57 15.04
C ARG A 194 17.51 -2.21 15.09
N GLY A 195 17.07 -1.34 14.20
CA GLY A 195 15.66 -1.17 13.89
C GLY A 195 15.11 -2.38 13.11
N HIS A 196 13.88 -2.73 13.37
CA HIS A 196 13.15 -3.84 12.78
C HIS A 196 11.82 -3.38 12.21
N GLY A 197 11.16 -4.24 11.45
CA GLY A 197 9.95 -3.89 10.72
C GLY A 197 10.28 -3.03 9.49
N HIS A 198 9.36 -2.97 8.57
CA HIS A 198 9.55 -2.30 7.27
C HIS A 198 8.24 -1.65 6.84
N CYS A 199 8.29 -0.68 5.94
CA CYS A 199 7.06 -0.26 5.27
C CYS A 199 6.49 -1.43 4.47
N ILE A 200 7.31 -2.07 3.62
CA ILE A 200 6.91 -3.26 2.87
C ILE A 200 8.03 -4.32 2.97
N TYR A 201 7.69 -5.52 3.44
CA TYR A 201 8.49 -6.74 3.29
C TYR A 201 7.80 -7.65 2.27
N THR A 202 8.54 -8.16 1.28
CA THR A 202 7.89 -8.91 0.21
C THR A 202 8.80 -9.95 -0.45
N GLN A 203 8.18 -11.03 -0.91
CA GLN A 203 8.77 -12.11 -1.70
C GLN A 203 7.86 -12.37 -2.90
N ASN A 204 8.40 -12.78 -4.03
CA ASN A 204 7.62 -13.13 -5.21
C ASN A 204 8.29 -14.23 -6.02
N ASP A 205 7.51 -15.19 -6.45
CA ASP A 205 7.93 -16.30 -7.31
C ASP A 205 7.20 -16.21 -8.66
N GLU A 206 5.89 -16.27 -8.65
CA GLU A 206 5.03 -16.29 -9.83
C GLU A 206 4.27 -14.98 -10.00
N GLY A 207 3.85 -14.69 -11.24
CA GLY A 207 3.17 -13.47 -11.60
C GLY A 207 4.04 -12.22 -11.44
N VAL A 208 3.43 -11.05 -11.54
CA VAL A 208 4.11 -9.75 -11.38
C VAL A 208 3.63 -9.04 -10.13
N LYS A 209 4.53 -8.80 -9.19
CA LYS A 209 4.23 -8.01 -8.01
C LYS A 209 4.43 -6.53 -8.27
N THR A 210 3.34 -5.77 -8.30
CA THR A 210 3.34 -4.34 -8.59
C THR A 210 3.24 -3.51 -7.32
N ILE A 211 4.20 -2.59 -7.11
CA ILE A 211 4.21 -1.61 -6.02
C ILE A 211 4.38 -0.23 -6.66
N SER A 212 3.33 0.57 -6.64
CA SER A 212 3.35 1.81 -7.39
C SER A 212 2.61 2.97 -6.71
N ASN A 213 3.08 4.19 -7.00
CA ASN A 213 2.47 5.43 -6.52
C ASN A 213 2.28 5.47 -5.00
N CYS A 214 3.18 4.83 -4.23
CA CYS A 214 3.13 4.81 -2.77
C CYS A 214 4.03 5.89 -2.17
N ILE A 215 3.66 6.40 -0.99
CA ILE A 215 4.54 7.21 -0.15
C ILE A 215 5.01 6.33 1.01
N MET A 216 6.32 6.15 1.15
CA MET A 216 6.91 5.28 2.17
C MET A 216 7.95 6.05 2.98
N THR A 217 7.82 6.06 4.29
CA THR A 217 8.83 6.64 5.18
C THR A 217 9.06 5.78 6.41
N CYS A 218 10.32 5.51 6.70
CA CYS A 218 10.75 4.68 7.80
C CYS A 218 11.53 5.51 8.81
N PRO A 219 11.17 5.49 10.11
CA PRO A 219 11.82 6.31 11.13
C PRO A 219 13.06 5.65 11.74
N PHE A 220 13.25 4.33 11.56
CA PHE A 220 14.27 3.56 12.24
C PHE A 220 15.45 3.22 11.33
N ASP A 221 16.68 3.37 11.84
CA ASP A 221 17.87 2.83 11.18
C ASP A 221 17.83 1.29 11.21
N GLY A 222 18.11 0.64 10.08
CA GLY A 222 18.05 -0.82 9.94
C GLY A 222 16.69 -1.38 9.53
N SER A 223 15.60 -0.58 9.58
CA SER A 223 14.35 -0.86 8.88
C SER A 223 14.46 -0.48 7.40
N TYR A 224 13.48 -0.88 6.58
CA TYR A 224 13.51 -0.61 5.14
C TYR A 224 12.22 0.06 4.68
N THR A 225 12.32 1.00 3.74
CA THR A 225 11.16 1.53 3.02
C THR A 225 10.56 0.45 2.12
N LEU A 226 11.40 -0.25 1.35
CA LEU A 226 11.02 -1.45 0.63
C LEU A 226 12.06 -2.54 0.88
N HIS A 227 11.63 -3.71 1.32
CA HIS A 227 12.47 -4.86 1.58
C HIS A 227 11.95 -6.09 0.80
N ALA A 228 12.14 -6.08 -0.52
CA ALA A 228 11.94 -7.27 -1.34
C ALA A 228 13.16 -8.18 -1.16
N TYR A 229 13.07 -9.09 -0.19
CA TYR A 229 14.23 -9.86 0.29
C TYR A 229 13.87 -11.30 0.64
N GLY A 230 14.83 -12.15 0.50
CA GLY A 230 14.76 -13.53 0.94
C GLY A 230 16.15 -14.18 1.06
N SER A 231 16.20 -15.26 1.85
CA SER A 231 17.37 -16.15 1.89
C SER A 231 17.51 -16.90 0.56
N GLU A 232 18.47 -17.82 0.48
CA GLU A 232 18.65 -18.72 -0.66
C GLU A 232 17.41 -19.59 -0.97
N ARG A 233 16.46 -19.70 -0.03
CA ARG A 233 15.22 -20.48 -0.19
C ARG A 233 14.04 -19.65 -0.69
N ALA A 234 14.14 -18.33 -0.66
CA ALA A 234 13.05 -17.43 -1.00
C ALA A 234 13.26 -16.79 -2.39
N TYR A 235 12.18 -16.48 -3.06
CA TYR A 235 12.17 -15.91 -4.39
C TYR A 235 11.97 -14.40 -4.34
N VAL A 236 12.70 -13.68 -5.19
CA VAL A 236 12.59 -12.23 -5.39
C VAL A 236 12.58 -11.96 -6.90
N ASN A 237 11.50 -12.40 -7.57
CA ASN A 237 11.36 -12.35 -9.03
C ASN A 237 10.22 -11.43 -9.46
N ASN A 238 10.27 -10.94 -10.70
CA ASN A 238 9.15 -10.30 -11.38
C ASN A 238 8.52 -9.14 -10.60
N TYR A 239 9.32 -8.17 -10.20
CA TYR A 239 8.83 -6.94 -9.56
C TYR A 239 8.67 -5.81 -10.58
N LEU A 240 7.56 -5.07 -10.46
CA LEU A 240 7.37 -3.77 -11.06
C LEU A 240 7.20 -2.73 -9.95
N VAL A 241 8.23 -1.92 -9.73
CA VAL A 241 8.24 -0.90 -8.67
C VAL A 241 8.40 0.47 -9.31
N THR A 242 7.33 1.28 -9.30
CA THR A 242 7.30 2.51 -10.09
C THR A 242 6.55 3.65 -9.40
N ASP A 243 7.02 4.88 -9.64
CA ASP A 243 6.37 6.11 -9.22
C ASP A 243 6.19 6.24 -7.70
N ASN A 244 7.06 5.60 -6.88
CA ASN A 244 6.99 5.70 -5.43
C ASN A 244 7.83 6.85 -4.90
N ILE A 245 7.39 7.45 -3.80
CA ILE A 245 8.10 8.47 -3.04
C ILE A 245 8.60 7.83 -1.75
N CYS A 246 9.94 7.74 -1.57
CA CYS A 246 10.57 7.11 -0.41
C CYS A 246 11.50 8.11 0.28
N TYR A 247 11.32 8.33 1.58
CA TYR A 247 12.17 9.26 2.32
C TYR A 247 12.36 8.87 3.80
N GLY A 248 13.23 9.57 4.49
CA GLY A 248 13.56 9.32 5.88
C GLY A 248 14.75 8.39 6.03
N LYS A 249 14.60 7.33 6.80
CA LYS A 249 15.62 6.31 7.03
C LYS A 249 15.22 4.98 6.39
N GLY A 250 16.19 4.07 6.31
CA GLY A 250 15.94 2.72 5.81
C GLY A 250 15.98 2.60 4.29
N PRO A 251 16.86 1.73 3.78
CA PRO A 251 17.08 1.61 2.35
C PRO A 251 15.88 1.02 1.61
N PHE A 252 15.93 1.13 0.28
CA PHE A 252 15.09 0.47 -0.67
C PHE A 252 15.91 -0.70 -1.27
N LEU A 253 15.52 -1.93 -0.98
CA LEU A 253 16.23 -3.14 -1.40
C LEU A 253 15.31 -4.06 -2.21
N ILE A 254 15.78 -4.50 -3.37
CA ILE A 254 15.22 -5.62 -4.13
C ILE A 254 16.33 -6.62 -4.43
N GLY A 255 16.33 -7.75 -3.75
CA GLY A 255 17.33 -8.81 -3.95
C GLY A 255 17.50 -9.66 -2.70
N GLY A 256 17.92 -10.89 -2.88
CA GLY A 256 18.11 -11.88 -1.81
C GLY A 256 19.38 -12.70 -1.98
N GLY A 257 19.40 -13.85 -1.31
CA GLY A 257 20.45 -14.86 -1.43
C GLY A 257 20.29 -15.77 -2.65
N ARG A 258 19.10 -15.80 -3.25
CA ARG A 258 18.77 -16.55 -4.45
C ARG A 258 18.81 -15.65 -5.69
N PRO A 259 19.28 -16.16 -6.87
CA PRO A 259 19.22 -15.40 -8.13
C PRO A 259 17.82 -14.89 -8.44
N SER A 260 17.71 -13.63 -8.80
CA SER A 260 16.45 -12.96 -9.18
C SER A 260 16.42 -12.63 -10.68
N HIS A 261 15.21 -12.48 -11.24
CA HIS A 261 14.95 -12.05 -12.61
C HIS A 261 13.70 -11.18 -12.71
N GLY A 262 13.53 -10.49 -13.85
CA GLY A 262 12.33 -9.70 -14.13
C GLY A 262 12.18 -8.47 -13.22
N ILE A 263 13.27 -7.86 -12.76
CA ILE A 263 13.24 -6.71 -11.86
C ILE A 263 13.13 -5.42 -12.66
N ARG A 264 12.03 -4.67 -12.49
CA ARG A 264 11.75 -3.40 -13.17
C ARG A 264 11.50 -2.30 -12.16
N VAL A 265 12.34 -1.26 -12.16
CA VAL A 265 12.33 -0.18 -11.16
C VAL A 265 12.41 1.17 -11.87
N TYR A 266 11.27 1.86 -11.97
CA TYR A 266 11.14 3.06 -12.79
C TYR A 266 10.58 4.25 -12.03
N ARG A 267 11.11 5.44 -12.25
CA ARG A 267 10.54 6.70 -11.74
C ARG A 267 10.21 6.67 -10.24
N ASN A 268 11.14 6.17 -9.42
CA ASN A 268 10.99 6.28 -7.98
C ASN A 268 11.79 7.50 -7.48
N TYR A 269 11.27 8.19 -6.47
CA TYR A 269 11.73 9.48 -5.98
C TYR A 269 12.17 9.34 -4.53
N LEU A 270 13.49 9.24 -4.32
CA LEU A 270 14.10 8.92 -3.04
C LEU A 270 14.85 10.12 -2.45
N HIS A 271 14.70 10.35 -1.15
CA HIS A 271 15.49 11.33 -0.41
C HIS A 271 15.98 10.78 0.94
N GLY A 272 17.29 10.76 1.17
CA GLY A 272 17.91 10.15 2.36
C GLY A 272 17.89 8.62 2.34
N VAL A 273 17.36 8.01 1.28
CA VAL A 273 17.18 6.58 1.10
C VAL A 273 18.03 6.11 -0.07
N GLY A 274 18.91 5.13 0.15
CA GLY A 274 19.66 4.47 -0.92
C GLY A 274 18.82 3.36 -1.58
N MET A 275 19.08 3.11 -2.87
CA MET A 275 18.45 2.05 -3.66
C MET A 275 19.48 0.97 -3.97
N ARG A 276 19.15 -0.27 -3.61
CA ARG A 276 19.98 -1.43 -3.91
C ARG A 276 19.16 -2.48 -4.67
N ILE A 277 19.64 -2.85 -5.84
CA ILE A 277 19.06 -3.86 -6.72
C ILE A 277 20.06 -5.01 -6.84
N GLY A 278 19.66 -6.20 -6.35
CA GLY A 278 20.56 -7.33 -6.07
C GLY A 278 21.13 -7.27 -4.65
N TYR A 279 21.49 -8.43 -4.11
CA TYR A 279 22.04 -8.53 -2.75
C TYR A 279 23.18 -9.54 -2.67
N SER A 280 22.99 -10.69 -1.98
CA SER A 280 24.03 -11.68 -1.71
C SER A 280 24.03 -12.86 -2.69
N ALA A 281 23.07 -12.93 -3.61
CA ALA A 281 23.07 -13.95 -4.65
C ALA A 281 24.35 -13.93 -5.47
N PRO A 282 24.92 -15.09 -5.84
CA PRO A 282 26.17 -15.15 -6.61
C PRO A 282 26.03 -14.51 -8.00
N TYR A 283 24.82 -14.48 -8.53
CA TYR A 283 24.42 -13.72 -9.72
C TYR A 283 22.92 -13.50 -9.72
N ASN A 284 22.46 -12.55 -10.53
CA ASN A 284 21.05 -12.33 -10.87
C ASN A 284 20.93 -12.29 -12.41
N GLU A 285 19.75 -12.58 -12.97
CA GLU A 285 19.61 -12.67 -14.42
C GLU A 285 19.44 -11.29 -15.06
N ASP A 286 18.34 -10.61 -14.78
CA ASP A 286 18.05 -9.33 -15.42
C ASP A 286 17.38 -8.31 -14.51
N CYS A 287 17.74 -7.05 -14.73
CA CYS A 287 17.04 -5.90 -14.18
C CYS A 287 17.01 -4.73 -15.17
N ASP A 288 15.99 -3.89 -14.99
CA ASP A 288 15.82 -2.65 -15.75
C ASP A 288 15.49 -1.51 -14.76
N VAL A 289 16.39 -0.53 -14.65
CA VAL A 289 16.35 0.54 -13.64
C VAL A 289 16.46 1.89 -14.33
N ARG A 290 15.35 2.64 -14.41
CA ARG A 290 15.28 3.87 -15.22
C ARG A 290 14.60 5.03 -14.50
N GLU A 291 15.03 6.25 -14.84
CA GLU A 291 14.34 7.49 -14.51
C GLU A 291 14.14 7.72 -12.98
N ASN A 292 14.89 7.01 -12.15
CA ASN A 292 14.80 7.20 -10.70
C ASN A 292 15.57 8.45 -10.27
N VAL A 293 15.07 9.15 -9.25
CA VAL A 293 15.74 10.29 -8.63
C VAL A 293 16.11 9.93 -7.20
N ILE A 294 17.40 9.89 -6.91
CA ILE A 294 17.94 9.51 -5.61
C ILE A 294 18.81 10.66 -5.10
N VAL A 295 18.36 11.33 -4.04
CA VAL A 295 19.07 12.43 -3.41
C VAL A 295 19.46 12.05 -1.98
N ASN A 296 20.68 12.34 -1.57
CA ASN A 296 21.24 11.90 -0.27
C ASN A 296 21.23 10.38 -0.10
N GLY A 297 21.35 9.64 -1.22
CA GLY A 297 21.40 8.19 -1.28
C GLY A 297 22.36 7.71 -2.35
N ARG A 298 22.43 6.40 -2.53
CA ARG A 298 23.24 5.74 -3.56
C ARG A 298 22.37 4.79 -4.38
N LEU A 299 22.72 4.60 -5.64
CA LEU A 299 22.20 3.51 -6.47
C LEU A 299 23.27 2.42 -6.55
N GLU A 300 22.94 1.23 -6.14
CA GLU A 300 23.78 0.03 -6.25
C GLU A 300 23.03 -1.04 -7.06
N ILE A 301 23.64 -1.57 -8.11
CA ILE A 301 23.12 -2.70 -8.88
C ILE A 301 24.18 -3.80 -8.82
N ALA A 302 23.85 -4.92 -8.18
CA ALA A 302 24.83 -5.94 -7.83
C ALA A 302 24.56 -7.28 -8.53
N ASN A 303 25.62 -7.81 -9.14
CA ASN A 303 25.72 -9.18 -9.65
C ASN A 303 24.71 -9.55 -10.76
N TYR A 304 24.20 -8.59 -11.56
CA TYR A 304 23.31 -8.86 -12.68
C TYR A 304 24.08 -9.24 -13.94
N ARG A 305 23.66 -10.31 -14.61
CA ARG A 305 24.16 -10.71 -15.94
C ARG A 305 23.75 -9.71 -17.01
N LYS A 306 22.50 -9.19 -16.89
CA LYS A 306 21.95 -8.18 -17.76
C LYS A 306 21.31 -7.08 -16.93
N ALA A 307 21.94 -5.91 -16.89
CA ALA A 307 21.42 -4.73 -16.22
C ALA A 307 21.24 -3.59 -17.21
N VAL A 308 20.03 -3.05 -17.29
CA VAL A 308 19.76 -1.80 -18.02
C VAL A 308 19.68 -0.68 -17.00
N GLN A 309 20.44 0.38 -17.21
CA GLN A 309 20.40 1.60 -16.42
C GLN A 309 20.25 2.79 -17.38
N GLN A 310 19.20 3.60 -17.18
CA GLN A 310 18.97 4.75 -18.05
C GLN A 310 18.33 5.89 -17.27
N ASP A 311 18.81 7.11 -17.51
CA ASP A 311 18.22 8.38 -17.03
C ASP A 311 18.01 8.47 -15.50
N ASN A 312 18.77 7.69 -14.72
CA ASN A 312 18.74 7.80 -13.25
C ASN A 312 19.54 9.02 -12.80
N VAL A 313 18.95 9.86 -11.95
CA VAL A 313 19.61 10.98 -11.31
C VAL A 313 20.03 10.58 -9.89
N VAL A 314 21.34 10.53 -9.62
CA VAL A 314 21.87 10.16 -8.31
C VAL A 314 22.72 11.31 -7.77
N LEU A 315 22.27 11.93 -6.70
CA LEU A 315 22.95 13.03 -6.00
C LEU A 315 23.30 12.58 -4.59
N ALA A 316 24.52 12.08 -4.41
CA ALA A 316 25.04 11.71 -3.09
C ALA A 316 25.06 12.91 -2.12
N GLY A 317 25.21 12.67 -0.83
CA GLY A 317 25.13 13.72 0.19
C GLY A 317 26.09 14.89 -0.01
N ASN A 318 27.29 14.64 -0.57
CA ASN A 318 28.31 15.63 -0.87
C ASN A 318 28.30 16.12 -2.33
N ALA A 319 27.38 15.65 -3.16
CA ALA A 319 27.30 16.09 -4.56
C ALA A 319 26.77 17.52 -4.67
N ALA A 320 27.27 18.27 -5.64
CA ALA A 320 26.70 19.56 -5.99
C ALA A 320 25.24 19.44 -6.36
N ARG A 321 24.41 20.35 -5.89
CA ARG A 321 22.98 20.38 -6.19
C ARG A 321 22.71 21.21 -7.45
N PRO A 322 21.75 20.80 -8.27
CA PRO A 322 21.21 21.67 -9.31
C PRO A 322 20.65 22.98 -8.73
N MET A 323 20.53 24.01 -9.57
CA MET A 323 19.88 25.24 -9.14
C MET A 323 18.35 25.07 -9.04
N GLY A 324 17.73 25.82 -8.13
CA GLY A 324 16.27 25.89 -8.01
C GLY A 324 15.62 24.68 -7.35
N ALA A 325 14.56 24.18 -7.93
CA ALA A 325 13.80 23.05 -7.42
C ALA A 325 13.36 22.12 -8.54
N LYS A 326 13.14 20.83 -8.18
CA LYS A 326 12.47 19.84 -9.03
C LYS A 326 11.24 19.34 -8.31
N SER A 327 10.07 19.48 -8.93
CA SER A 327 8.80 18.95 -8.44
C SER A 327 8.30 17.81 -9.31
N ILE A 328 7.73 16.80 -8.67
CA ILE A 328 7.13 15.64 -9.32
C ILE A 328 5.71 15.49 -8.79
N LEU A 329 4.73 15.69 -9.66
CA LEU A 329 3.31 15.55 -9.34
C LEU A 329 2.78 14.26 -9.97
N LEU A 330 2.31 13.34 -9.12
CA LEU A 330 1.86 12.00 -9.49
C LEU A 330 0.33 11.92 -9.37
N PRO A 331 -0.39 11.62 -10.47
CA PRO A 331 -1.82 11.40 -10.42
C PRO A 331 -2.16 10.06 -9.77
N ASN A 332 -3.32 9.99 -9.12
CA ASN A 332 -3.86 8.74 -8.61
C ASN A 332 -4.90 8.18 -9.58
N LYS A 333 -4.69 6.96 -10.09
CA LYS A 333 -5.57 6.34 -11.09
C LYS A 333 -6.91 5.86 -10.55
N TYR A 334 -7.03 5.74 -9.21
CA TYR A 334 -8.27 5.30 -8.54
C TYR A 334 -9.03 6.42 -7.85
N ASP A 335 -8.39 7.59 -7.67
CA ASP A 335 -8.99 8.78 -7.08
C ASP A 335 -8.50 10.04 -7.82
N PRO A 336 -9.30 10.57 -8.77
CA PRO A 336 -8.89 11.73 -9.57
C PRO A 336 -8.72 13.02 -8.74
N ASN A 337 -9.17 13.02 -7.49
CA ASN A 337 -9.04 14.15 -6.59
C ASN A 337 -7.86 14.00 -5.62
N ARG A 338 -7.02 12.96 -5.78
CA ARG A 338 -5.81 12.73 -5.02
C ARG A 338 -4.59 12.78 -5.92
N LEU A 339 -3.59 13.60 -5.54
CA LEU A 339 -2.29 13.63 -6.19
C LEU A 339 -1.21 13.46 -5.12
N TYR A 340 -0.06 12.93 -5.50
CA TYR A 340 1.12 12.91 -4.64
C TYR A 340 2.18 13.85 -5.22
N LEU A 341 2.88 14.53 -4.35
CA LEU A 341 3.88 15.51 -4.74
C LEU A 341 5.18 15.26 -3.99
N ALA A 342 6.28 15.12 -4.73
CA ALA A 342 7.63 15.19 -4.20
C ALA A 342 8.28 16.48 -4.70
N VAL A 343 8.96 17.22 -3.80
CA VAL A 343 9.70 18.44 -4.11
C VAL A 343 11.11 18.33 -3.60
N TYR A 344 12.07 18.40 -4.52
CA TYR A 344 13.48 18.61 -4.21
C TYR A 344 13.77 20.10 -4.33
N ASN A 345 13.93 20.78 -3.20
CA ASN A 345 14.13 22.21 -3.09
C ASN A 345 15.62 22.53 -2.86
N TRP A 346 16.41 22.36 -3.91
CA TRP A 346 17.87 22.56 -3.84
C TRP A 346 18.26 24.02 -3.58
N GLY A 347 17.44 24.96 -4.05
CA GLY A 347 17.60 26.39 -3.80
C GLY A 347 17.23 26.83 -2.38
N LYS A 348 16.64 25.95 -1.57
CA LYS A 348 16.14 26.23 -0.20
C LYS A 348 15.23 27.45 -0.15
N ALA A 349 14.41 27.62 -1.18
CA ALA A 349 13.41 28.69 -1.23
C ALA A 349 12.26 28.38 -0.26
N ASP A 350 11.65 29.40 0.33
CA ASP A 350 10.49 29.24 1.23
C ASP A 350 9.24 28.77 0.48
N THR A 351 9.17 29.04 -0.82
CA THR A 351 8.10 28.61 -1.70
C THR A 351 8.61 28.10 -3.03
N VAL A 352 7.89 27.13 -3.62
CA VAL A 352 8.21 26.55 -4.92
C VAL A 352 6.99 26.61 -5.82
N ASP A 353 7.19 27.02 -7.06
CA ASP A 353 6.17 26.94 -8.12
C ASP A 353 6.19 25.56 -8.75
N VAL A 354 5.09 24.82 -8.60
CA VAL A 354 4.91 23.47 -9.12
C VAL A 354 4.08 23.52 -10.38
N LYS A 355 4.64 23.07 -11.51
CA LYS A 355 3.91 22.87 -12.75
C LYS A 355 2.97 21.68 -12.62
N THR A 356 1.71 21.87 -12.99
CA THR A 356 0.69 20.83 -12.82
C THR A 356 0.57 19.90 -14.01
N GLY A 357 1.13 20.26 -15.17
CA GLY A 357 1.11 19.43 -16.38
C GLY A 357 -0.30 19.09 -16.84
N GLY A 358 -1.27 19.99 -16.58
CA GLY A 358 -2.69 19.77 -16.92
C GLY A 358 -3.45 18.87 -15.95
N LEU A 359 -2.84 18.39 -14.86
CA LEU A 359 -3.54 17.62 -13.82
C LEU A 359 -4.53 18.47 -13.01
N LEU A 360 -4.27 19.78 -12.93
CA LEU A 360 -5.18 20.79 -12.35
C LEU A 360 -5.58 21.79 -13.42
N ARG A 361 -6.80 22.32 -13.31
CA ARG A 361 -7.32 23.41 -14.14
C ARG A 361 -7.16 24.74 -13.43
N ASP A 362 -7.18 25.83 -14.20
CA ASP A 362 -7.19 27.15 -13.61
C ASP A 362 -8.38 27.36 -12.67
N GLY A 363 -8.08 27.74 -11.43
CA GLY A 363 -9.06 27.91 -10.38
C GLY A 363 -9.34 26.68 -9.52
N ASP A 364 -8.84 25.48 -9.87
CA ASP A 364 -8.86 24.32 -8.96
C ASP A 364 -8.08 24.65 -7.68
N THR A 365 -8.57 24.17 -6.54
CA THR A 365 -7.88 24.35 -5.26
C THR A 365 -7.33 23.02 -4.75
N VAL A 366 -6.21 23.10 -4.04
CA VAL A 366 -5.59 21.93 -3.42
C VAL A 366 -5.32 22.19 -1.94
N GLU A 367 -5.61 21.20 -1.13
CA GLU A 367 -5.12 21.09 0.23
C GLU A 367 -3.86 20.22 0.24
N LEU A 368 -2.77 20.76 0.79
CA LEU A 368 -1.53 20.02 0.98
C LEU A 368 -1.55 19.37 2.36
N LEU A 369 -1.43 18.05 2.39
CA LEU A 369 -1.46 17.26 3.62
C LEU A 369 -0.09 16.61 3.84
N ASP A 370 0.37 16.60 5.09
CA ASP A 370 1.51 15.77 5.47
C ASP A 370 1.15 14.28 5.31
N PRO A 371 1.94 13.47 4.59
CA PRO A 371 1.69 12.04 4.47
C PRO A 371 1.55 11.30 5.82
N ARG A 372 2.19 11.78 6.88
CA ARG A 372 2.07 11.21 8.22
C ARG A 372 0.84 11.72 9.00
N ASN A 373 0.08 12.63 8.43
CA ASN A 373 -1.13 13.21 9.03
C ASN A 373 -2.18 13.55 7.97
N VAL A 374 -2.48 12.61 7.07
CA VAL A 374 -3.41 12.83 5.94
C VAL A 374 -4.87 13.07 6.34
N PHE A 375 -5.21 12.78 7.58
CA PHE A 375 -6.54 12.98 8.14
C PHE A 375 -6.64 14.23 9.03
N GLY A 376 -5.53 14.93 9.24
CA GLY A 376 -5.48 16.18 10.00
C GLY A 376 -5.72 17.41 9.15
N ASP A 377 -5.41 18.57 9.74
CA ASP A 377 -5.49 19.84 9.04
C ASP A 377 -4.43 19.93 7.92
N PRO A 378 -4.75 20.54 6.79
CA PRO A 378 -3.79 20.76 5.73
C PRO A 378 -2.67 21.70 6.20
N VAL A 379 -1.42 21.38 5.84
CA VAL A 379 -0.25 22.23 6.11
C VAL A 379 -0.27 23.51 5.29
N ALA A 380 -0.95 23.49 4.14
CA ALA A 380 -1.19 24.66 3.30
C ALA A 380 -2.36 24.43 2.34
N ARG A 381 -2.84 25.52 1.74
CA ARG A 381 -3.80 25.52 0.63
C ARG A 381 -3.23 26.34 -0.51
N ALA A 382 -3.49 25.90 -1.74
CA ALA A 382 -3.08 26.62 -2.93
C ALA A 382 -4.18 26.58 -3.99
N THR A 383 -4.20 27.59 -4.86
CA THR A 383 -5.09 27.65 -6.02
C THR A 383 -4.25 27.55 -7.29
N CYS A 384 -4.66 26.73 -8.22
CA CYS A 384 -4.03 26.62 -9.53
C CYS A 384 -4.27 27.91 -10.33
N ARG A 385 -3.20 28.51 -10.81
CA ARG A 385 -3.23 29.69 -11.68
C ARG A 385 -2.52 29.36 -12.99
N GLY A 386 -3.28 29.31 -14.06
CA GLY A 386 -2.81 28.72 -15.31
C GLY A 386 -2.45 27.24 -15.13
N ASP A 387 -1.18 26.90 -15.26
CA ASP A 387 -0.64 25.54 -15.05
C ASP A 387 0.32 25.45 -13.83
N THR A 388 0.06 26.26 -12.78
CA THR A 388 1.01 26.35 -11.67
C THR A 388 0.28 26.49 -10.33
N ILE A 389 0.75 25.77 -9.32
CA ILE A 389 0.45 26.03 -7.91
C ILE A 389 1.71 26.49 -7.19
N ARG A 390 1.59 27.46 -6.29
CA ARG A 390 2.68 27.92 -5.42
C ARG A 390 2.49 27.32 -4.04
N ILE A 391 3.49 26.62 -3.54
CA ILE A 391 3.42 25.89 -2.28
C ILE A 391 4.59 26.27 -1.35
N PRO A 392 4.39 26.29 -0.03
CA PRO A 392 5.47 26.41 0.93
C PRO A 392 6.29 25.10 0.97
N VAL A 393 7.61 25.23 1.10
CA VAL A 393 8.53 24.09 1.24
C VAL A 393 9.56 24.40 2.30
N GLN A 394 9.73 23.51 3.26
CA GLN A 394 10.78 23.61 4.27
C GLN A 394 11.89 22.60 3.97
N GLY A 395 13.15 23.07 4.01
CA GLY A 395 14.33 22.23 3.80
C GLY A 395 14.56 21.83 2.33
N GLU A 396 15.36 20.79 2.13
CA GLU A 396 15.79 20.30 0.80
C GLU A 396 14.76 19.39 0.14
N PHE A 397 13.88 18.77 0.93
CA PHE A 397 12.89 17.81 0.41
C PHE A 397 11.58 17.92 1.17
N ALA A 398 10.48 17.82 0.43
CA ALA A 398 9.14 17.66 0.99
C ALA A 398 8.32 16.67 0.16
N ALA A 399 7.44 15.92 0.83
CA ALA A 399 6.41 15.09 0.21
C ALA A 399 5.05 15.51 0.73
N TYR A 400 4.07 15.56 -0.16
CA TYR A 400 2.69 15.94 0.19
C TYR A 400 1.67 15.02 -0.47
N VAL A 401 0.55 14.87 0.20
CA VAL A 401 -0.70 14.39 -0.39
C VAL A 401 -1.54 15.62 -0.73
N LEU A 402 -1.97 15.75 -1.96
CA LEU A 402 -2.84 16.82 -2.39
C LEU A 402 -4.27 16.31 -2.52
N ARG A 403 -5.18 16.95 -1.83
CA ARG A 403 -6.62 16.77 -1.99
C ARG A 403 -7.14 17.88 -2.89
N VAL A 404 -7.69 17.50 -4.04
CA VAL A 404 -8.13 18.44 -5.09
C VAL A 404 -9.62 18.72 -4.95
N SER A 405 -9.99 20.00 -4.94
CA SER A 405 -11.37 20.47 -5.14
C SER A 405 -11.45 21.13 -6.51
N ARG A 406 -12.23 20.52 -7.39
CA ARG A 406 -12.44 21.00 -8.76
C ARG A 406 -13.40 22.19 -8.76
N LYS A 407 -13.08 23.19 -9.62
CA LYS A 407 -13.94 24.38 -9.82
C LYS A 407 -15.14 24.04 -10.70
#